data_6189d8ebd51386545e7b413882ffdde9
#
_entry.id   6189d8ebd51386545e7b413882ffdde9
#
_cell.length_a   1.000
_cell.length_b   1.000
_cell.length_c   1.000
_cell.angle_alpha   90.00
_cell.angle_beta   90.00
_cell.angle_gamma   90.00
#
_symmetry.space_group_name_H-M   'P 1'
#
loop_
_entity.id
_entity.type
_entity.pdbx_description
1 polymer ?
#
loop_
_entity_poly.entity_id
_entity_poly.type
_entity_poly.pdbx_seq_one_letter_code
_entity_poly.pdbx_strand_id
1 'polypeptide(L)'
;MKLRYTLIALLLLMTLSGCMPMTYPLGSKNNTAQLGENVFFTEDGASLPLRHWLPQTEPHAVIIALHGFNDYSRFFDRPGQYFSKQGIACFAYDQRGFGLAPKRGLWAGAETYSKDLQALVRLVKQRYPKRPVYLLGESMGGAIVITAMSRSDMPEVAGIILAAPALWARSTMPWYQTSLLWTLAHSLPWLTLTGEGVHVVASDNTDMLRALGRDPLVIKATRVETVYGLTDLMDEAFNSAALLHGNTLMLYGEKDEIIPKEPTYAFLQRFLATNSTATTVAIYQHGYHMLLRDLQASTTWKDIAAWINAKPDRLPSGADYRARQLLSSR
;
A
#
# COMPACT_ATOMS: atom_id res chain seq x y z
N MET A 1 9.25 -51.93 21.14
CA MET A 1 9.96 -51.03 20.22
C MET A 1 9.04 -50.46 19.12
N LYS A 2 8.30 -51.26 18.35
CA LYS A 2 7.41 -50.81 17.26
C LYS A 2 6.35 -49.77 17.69
N LEU A 3 5.71 -49.97 18.84
CA LEU A 3 4.67 -49.06 19.36
C LEU A 3 5.20 -47.65 19.67
N ARG A 4 6.45 -47.52 20.16
CA ARG A 4 7.08 -46.19 20.40
C ARG A 4 7.37 -45.43 19.11
N TYR A 5 7.84 -46.15 18.07
CA TYR A 5 8.06 -45.51 16.74
C TYR A 5 6.77 -45.11 16.06
N THR A 6 5.68 -45.87 16.24
CA THR A 6 4.36 -45.51 15.72
C THR A 6 3.78 -44.30 16.43
N LEU A 7 3.95 -44.19 17.76
CA LEU A 7 3.53 -43.01 18.52
C LEU A 7 4.35 -41.74 18.15
N ILE A 8 5.66 -41.88 17.95
CA ILE A 8 6.52 -40.79 17.53
C ILE A 8 6.18 -40.36 16.08
N ALA A 9 5.91 -41.33 15.18
CA ALA A 9 5.46 -41.03 13.82
C ALA A 9 4.07 -40.36 13.80
N LEU A 10 3.12 -40.77 14.64
CA LEU A 10 1.83 -40.11 14.80
C LEU A 10 1.95 -38.69 15.40
N LEU A 11 2.82 -38.50 16.39
CA LEU A 11 3.09 -37.16 16.93
C LEU A 11 3.74 -36.25 15.89
N LEU A 12 4.71 -36.76 15.11
CA LEU A 12 5.31 -36.05 13.99
C LEU A 12 4.30 -35.75 12.87
N LEU A 13 3.37 -36.67 12.58
CA LEU A 13 2.30 -36.42 11.61
C LEU A 13 1.27 -35.41 12.13
N MET A 14 0.98 -35.37 13.44
CA MET A 14 0.11 -34.34 14.02
C MET A 14 0.78 -32.95 14.07
N THR A 15 2.11 -32.89 14.14
CA THR A 15 2.85 -31.61 14.03
C THR A 15 3.01 -31.13 12.58
N LEU A 16 2.81 -32.00 11.60
CA LEU A 16 2.83 -31.67 10.17
C LEU A 16 1.46 -31.17 9.64
N SER A 17 0.36 -31.30 10.39
CA SER A 17 -0.83 -30.51 10.16
C SER A 17 -0.55 -29.07 10.61
N GLY A 18 0.32 -28.38 9.86
CA GLY A 18 0.75 -27.02 10.13
C GLY A 18 -0.48 -26.15 10.36
N CYS A 19 -0.43 -25.31 11.40
CA CYS A 19 -1.45 -24.31 11.64
C CYS A 19 -1.55 -23.44 10.38
N MET A 20 -2.61 -23.63 9.61
CA MET A 20 -2.85 -22.76 8.45
C MET A 20 -2.97 -21.30 8.93
N PRO A 21 -2.33 -20.35 8.24
CA PRO A 21 -2.50 -18.94 8.54
C PRO A 21 -4.00 -18.58 8.60
N MET A 22 -4.39 -17.86 9.65
CA MET A 22 -5.77 -17.40 9.79
C MET A 22 -5.97 -16.22 8.83
N THR A 23 -6.70 -16.43 7.75
CA THR A 23 -7.08 -15.37 6.82
C THR A 23 -8.32 -14.64 7.33
N TYR A 24 -8.50 -13.40 6.91
CA TYR A 24 -9.69 -12.60 7.16
C TYR A 24 -10.92 -13.34 6.61
N PRO A 25 -11.94 -13.68 7.46
CA PRO A 25 -13.13 -14.36 6.98
C PRO A 25 -13.95 -13.42 6.09
N LEU A 26 -14.19 -13.81 4.85
CA LEU A 26 -15.05 -13.07 3.93
C LEU A 26 -16.53 -13.36 4.26
N GLY A 27 -17.38 -12.33 4.11
CA GLY A 27 -18.82 -12.46 4.17
C GLY A 27 -19.42 -13.07 2.89
N SER A 28 -20.74 -13.23 2.87
CA SER A 28 -21.46 -13.66 1.66
C SER A 28 -21.50 -12.52 0.63
N LYS A 29 -21.20 -12.82 -0.64
CA LYS A 29 -21.22 -11.84 -1.76
C LYS A 29 -22.64 -11.51 -2.23
N ASN A 30 -23.53 -11.15 -1.32
CA ASN A 30 -24.95 -10.93 -1.63
C ASN A 30 -25.35 -9.44 -1.51
N ASN A 31 -24.39 -8.55 -1.22
CA ASN A 31 -24.67 -7.14 -1.05
C ASN A 31 -24.19 -6.33 -2.25
N THR A 32 -24.83 -5.20 -2.48
CA THR A 32 -24.30 -4.17 -3.38
C THR A 32 -23.38 -3.27 -2.59
N ALA A 33 -22.17 -3.03 -3.10
CA ALA A 33 -21.26 -2.07 -2.48
C ALA A 33 -21.88 -0.67 -2.42
N GLN A 34 -21.67 0.06 -1.33
CA GLN A 34 -22.28 1.39 -1.10
C GLN A 34 -21.28 2.36 -0.47
N LEU A 35 -21.38 3.61 -0.88
CA LEU A 35 -20.59 4.71 -0.31
C LEU A 35 -21.48 5.52 0.62
N GLY A 36 -21.32 5.33 1.93
CA GLY A 36 -21.92 6.17 2.96
C GLY A 36 -21.10 7.44 3.23
N GLU A 37 -21.50 8.22 4.21
CA GLU A 37 -20.81 9.46 4.57
C GLU A 37 -19.40 9.17 5.12
N ASN A 38 -19.30 8.30 6.15
CA ASN A 38 -18.06 7.97 6.83
C ASN A 38 -17.76 6.46 6.81
N VAL A 39 -18.36 5.73 5.87
CA VAL A 39 -18.22 4.28 5.75
C VAL A 39 -18.34 3.84 4.30
N PHE A 40 -17.50 2.90 3.91
CA PHE A 40 -17.61 2.17 2.66
C PHE A 40 -18.08 0.75 2.98
N PHE A 41 -19.25 0.37 2.47
CA PHE A 41 -19.78 -0.98 2.57
C PHE A 41 -19.37 -1.78 1.33
N THR A 42 -18.76 -2.94 1.57
CA THR A 42 -18.28 -3.83 0.50
C THR A 42 -19.35 -4.85 0.06
N GLU A 43 -19.14 -5.51 -1.07
CA GLU A 43 -20.05 -6.51 -1.62
C GLU A 43 -20.28 -7.73 -0.70
N ASP A 44 -19.29 -8.05 0.14
CA ASP A 44 -19.38 -9.12 1.14
C ASP A 44 -19.85 -8.64 2.52
N GLY A 45 -20.31 -7.40 2.62
CA GLY A 45 -20.93 -6.84 3.82
C GLY A 45 -19.94 -6.28 4.85
N ALA A 46 -18.64 -6.17 4.55
CA ALA A 46 -17.72 -5.50 5.46
C ALA A 46 -17.99 -3.98 5.47
N SER A 47 -17.93 -3.38 6.67
CA SER A 47 -18.03 -1.93 6.87
C SER A 47 -16.64 -1.37 7.11
N LEU A 48 -16.12 -0.62 6.14
CA LEU A 48 -14.79 -0.03 6.18
C LEU A 48 -14.90 1.46 6.47
N PRO A 49 -14.34 1.96 7.60
CA PRO A 49 -14.35 3.39 7.91
C PRO A 49 -13.74 4.21 6.79
N LEU A 50 -14.43 5.27 6.42
CA LEU A 50 -14.07 6.14 5.30
C LEU A 50 -13.86 7.57 5.79
N ARG A 51 -12.79 8.19 5.32
CA ARG A 51 -12.53 9.63 5.47
C ARG A 51 -12.58 10.28 4.12
N HIS A 52 -13.04 11.54 4.09
CA HIS A 52 -13.03 12.32 2.88
C HIS A 52 -12.66 13.78 3.17
N TRP A 53 -12.05 14.42 2.19
CA TRP A 53 -11.70 15.84 2.19
C TRP A 53 -12.19 16.42 0.88
N LEU A 54 -13.29 17.17 0.98
CA LEU A 54 -13.98 17.73 -0.18
C LEU A 54 -13.64 19.22 -0.33
N PRO A 55 -13.43 19.71 -1.57
CA PRO A 55 -13.29 21.14 -1.82
C PRO A 55 -14.63 21.87 -1.60
N GLN A 56 -14.58 23.19 -1.42
CA GLN A 56 -15.79 24.01 -1.27
C GLN A 56 -16.59 24.13 -2.57
N THR A 57 -15.93 23.93 -3.71
CA THR A 57 -16.54 23.97 -5.05
C THR A 57 -16.52 22.56 -5.66
N GLU A 58 -17.18 22.42 -6.82
CA GLU A 58 -17.15 21.18 -7.59
C GLU A 58 -15.72 20.74 -7.86
N PRO A 59 -15.31 19.51 -7.52
CA PRO A 59 -13.93 19.06 -7.72
C PRO A 59 -13.60 18.92 -9.21
N HIS A 60 -12.38 19.28 -9.58
CA HIS A 60 -11.88 19.02 -10.95
C HIS A 60 -11.21 17.66 -11.09
N ALA A 61 -10.80 17.02 -9.99
CA ALA A 61 -10.23 15.68 -9.94
C ALA A 61 -10.56 14.99 -8.61
N VAL A 62 -10.39 13.68 -8.55
CA VAL A 62 -10.63 12.89 -7.34
C VAL A 62 -9.41 11.99 -7.07
N ILE A 63 -8.98 11.90 -5.80
CA ILE A 63 -7.97 10.95 -5.33
C ILE A 63 -8.63 9.92 -4.41
N ILE A 64 -8.35 8.63 -4.65
CA ILE A 64 -8.59 7.54 -3.71
C ILE A 64 -7.24 7.14 -3.14
N ALA A 65 -7.06 7.28 -1.81
CA ALA A 65 -5.80 7.07 -1.13
C ALA A 65 -5.81 5.80 -0.26
N LEU A 66 -4.77 4.96 -0.40
CA LEU A 66 -4.58 3.73 0.36
C LEU A 66 -3.36 3.86 1.28
N HIS A 67 -3.58 3.55 2.55
CA HIS A 67 -2.56 3.64 3.60
C HIS A 67 -1.54 2.50 3.55
N GLY A 68 -0.41 2.70 4.20
CA GLY A 68 0.64 1.72 4.40
C GLY A 68 0.30 0.65 5.46
N PHE A 69 1.17 -0.34 5.59
CA PHE A 69 1.02 -1.45 6.53
C PHE A 69 0.95 -0.95 7.98
N ASN A 70 0.08 -1.55 8.79
CA ASN A 70 -0.16 -1.22 10.19
C ASN A 70 -0.73 0.18 10.47
N ASP A 71 -0.97 0.98 9.45
CA ASP A 71 -1.54 2.33 9.51
C ASP A 71 -3.05 2.30 9.17
N TYR A 72 -3.67 3.43 8.96
CA TYR A 72 -5.08 3.57 8.61
C TYR A 72 -5.36 4.89 7.87
N SER A 73 -6.58 5.14 7.46
CA SER A 73 -6.98 6.27 6.59
C SER A 73 -6.53 7.66 7.07
N ARG A 74 -6.26 7.83 8.38
CA ARG A 74 -5.77 9.09 8.94
C ARG A 74 -4.38 9.52 8.43
N PHE A 75 -3.60 8.60 7.85
CA PHE A 75 -2.31 8.94 7.23
C PHE A 75 -2.44 10.09 6.23
N PHE A 76 -3.61 10.22 5.64
CA PHE A 76 -3.91 11.17 4.58
C PHE A 76 -4.55 12.48 5.07
N ASP A 77 -4.69 12.71 6.39
CA ASP A 77 -5.35 13.92 6.93
C ASP A 77 -4.73 15.23 6.40
N ARG A 78 -3.43 15.38 6.50
CA ARG A 78 -2.72 16.58 6.03
C ARG A 78 -2.68 16.70 4.50
N PRO A 79 -2.29 15.65 3.75
CA PRO A 79 -2.38 15.66 2.29
C PRO A 79 -3.80 15.93 1.78
N GLY A 80 -4.82 15.26 2.33
CA GLY A 80 -6.22 15.43 1.94
C GLY A 80 -6.71 16.86 2.12
N GLN A 81 -6.38 17.50 3.26
CA GLN A 81 -6.66 18.93 3.49
C GLN A 81 -5.94 19.83 2.48
N TYR A 82 -4.71 19.50 2.10
CA TYR A 82 -3.99 20.26 1.09
C TYR A 82 -4.65 20.13 -0.28
N PHE A 83 -4.93 18.89 -0.73
CA PHE A 83 -5.53 18.65 -2.03
C PHE A 83 -6.96 19.20 -2.16
N SER A 84 -7.76 19.13 -1.09
CA SER A 84 -9.11 19.73 -1.11
C SER A 84 -9.07 21.24 -1.35
N LYS A 85 -8.08 21.96 -0.77
CA LYS A 85 -7.84 23.38 -1.05
C LYS A 85 -7.37 23.64 -2.49
N GLN A 86 -6.86 22.64 -3.18
CA GLN A 86 -6.50 22.69 -4.59
C GLN A 86 -7.64 22.26 -5.52
N GLY A 87 -8.88 22.08 -5.01
CA GLY A 87 -10.03 21.67 -5.80
C GLY A 87 -10.08 20.17 -6.15
N ILE A 88 -9.33 19.33 -5.43
CA ILE A 88 -9.29 17.87 -5.61
C ILE A 88 -10.04 17.21 -4.45
N ALA A 89 -11.09 16.44 -4.74
CA ALA A 89 -11.76 15.64 -3.73
C ALA A 89 -10.90 14.41 -3.37
N CYS A 90 -10.82 14.08 -2.07
CA CYS A 90 -10.01 12.96 -1.61
C CYS A 90 -10.83 12.01 -0.75
N PHE A 91 -10.58 10.72 -0.92
CA PHE A 91 -11.17 9.63 -0.14
C PHE A 91 -10.06 8.70 0.33
N ALA A 92 -10.13 8.25 1.59
CA ALA A 92 -9.27 7.22 2.15
C ALA A 92 -10.07 6.36 3.12
N TYR A 93 -9.92 5.05 3.05
CA TYR A 93 -10.62 4.11 3.94
C TYR A 93 -9.64 3.27 4.75
N ASP A 94 -10.08 2.82 5.92
CA ASP A 94 -9.34 1.83 6.69
C ASP A 94 -9.45 0.48 5.98
N GLN A 95 -8.34 -0.02 5.46
CA GLN A 95 -8.31 -1.30 4.78
C GLN A 95 -8.58 -2.43 5.78
N ARG A 96 -9.15 -3.54 5.31
CA ARG A 96 -9.50 -4.69 6.17
C ARG A 96 -8.34 -5.10 7.06
N GLY A 97 -8.60 -5.32 8.33
CA GLY A 97 -7.59 -5.70 9.31
C GLY A 97 -6.80 -4.54 9.90
N PHE A 98 -7.04 -3.29 9.47
CA PHE A 98 -6.32 -2.10 9.93
C PHE A 98 -7.28 -1.03 10.49
N GLY A 99 -6.75 -0.13 11.30
CA GLY A 99 -7.51 0.97 11.88
C GLY A 99 -8.74 0.50 12.68
N LEU A 100 -9.90 1.02 12.33
CA LEU A 100 -11.22 0.63 12.86
C LEU A 100 -11.94 -0.38 11.96
N ALA A 101 -11.33 -0.83 10.86
CA ALA A 101 -11.92 -1.89 10.04
C ALA A 101 -12.04 -3.21 10.83
N PRO A 102 -13.03 -4.07 10.49
CA PRO A 102 -13.25 -5.32 11.20
C PRO A 102 -12.04 -6.25 11.19
N LYS A 103 -11.97 -7.16 12.19
CA LYS A 103 -10.94 -8.23 12.29
C LYS A 103 -9.51 -7.69 12.27
N ARG A 104 -9.28 -6.64 13.03
CA ARG A 104 -7.98 -5.97 13.15
C ARG A 104 -6.84 -6.95 13.43
N GLY A 105 -5.74 -6.78 12.68
CA GLY A 105 -4.54 -7.63 12.74
C GLY A 105 -4.60 -8.87 11.86
N LEU A 106 -5.74 -9.19 11.20
CA LEU A 106 -5.84 -10.29 10.25
C LEU A 106 -5.62 -9.81 8.81
N TRP A 107 -4.94 -10.62 8.03
CA TRP A 107 -4.65 -10.35 6.61
C TRP A 107 -5.82 -10.77 5.71
N ALA A 108 -6.29 -9.85 4.87
CA ALA A 108 -7.44 -10.14 3.99
C ALA A 108 -7.06 -10.72 2.62
N GLY A 109 -5.78 -10.67 2.25
CA GLY A 109 -5.28 -11.15 0.96
C GLY A 109 -5.31 -10.09 -0.15
N ALA A 110 -4.34 -10.17 -1.05
CA ALA A 110 -4.14 -9.21 -2.15
C ALA A 110 -5.39 -9.10 -3.05
N GLU A 111 -6.05 -10.22 -3.33
CA GLU A 111 -7.28 -10.24 -4.13
C GLU A 111 -8.42 -9.47 -3.46
N THR A 112 -8.60 -9.63 -2.15
CA THR A 112 -9.67 -8.95 -1.41
C THR A 112 -9.43 -7.45 -1.36
N TYR A 113 -8.20 -7.00 -1.07
CA TYR A 113 -7.84 -5.59 -1.11
C TYR A 113 -8.04 -4.98 -2.50
N SER A 114 -7.68 -5.70 -3.56
CA SER A 114 -7.90 -5.26 -4.94
C SER A 114 -9.39 -5.12 -5.26
N LYS A 115 -10.24 -6.06 -4.84
CA LYS A 115 -11.70 -5.99 -5.01
C LYS A 115 -12.34 -4.85 -4.26
N ASP A 116 -11.90 -4.59 -3.01
CA ASP A 116 -12.37 -3.43 -2.25
C ASP A 116 -12.03 -2.12 -2.98
N LEU A 117 -10.80 -2.00 -3.48
CA LEU A 117 -10.38 -0.83 -4.26
C LEU A 117 -11.22 -0.68 -5.54
N GLN A 118 -11.43 -1.75 -6.30
CA GLN A 118 -12.27 -1.73 -7.50
C GLN A 118 -13.70 -1.26 -7.21
N ALA A 119 -14.31 -1.79 -6.15
CA ALA A 119 -15.66 -1.41 -5.75
C ALA A 119 -15.73 0.08 -5.38
N LEU A 120 -14.76 0.58 -4.60
CA LEU A 120 -14.70 2.00 -4.25
C LEU A 120 -14.49 2.89 -5.48
N VAL A 121 -13.62 2.48 -6.42
CA VAL A 121 -13.41 3.23 -7.69
C VAL A 121 -14.71 3.33 -8.49
N ARG A 122 -15.49 2.22 -8.61
CA ARG A 122 -16.81 2.25 -9.30
C ARG A 122 -17.76 3.23 -8.64
N LEU A 123 -17.87 3.22 -7.31
CA LEU A 123 -18.75 4.12 -6.55
C LEU A 123 -18.33 5.59 -6.67
N VAL A 124 -17.03 5.87 -6.60
CA VAL A 124 -16.51 7.24 -6.76
C VAL A 124 -16.72 7.74 -8.19
N LYS A 125 -16.53 6.89 -9.21
CA LYS A 125 -16.83 7.25 -10.62
C LYS A 125 -18.34 7.50 -10.84
N GLN A 126 -19.21 6.77 -10.17
CA GLN A 126 -20.66 7.03 -10.20
C GLN A 126 -21.00 8.38 -9.55
N ARG A 127 -20.35 8.72 -8.43
CA ARG A 127 -20.55 10.00 -7.75
C ARG A 127 -19.97 11.20 -8.53
N TYR A 128 -18.87 10.98 -9.28
CA TYR A 128 -18.14 12.01 -10.04
C TYR A 128 -17.91 11.56 -11.50
N PRO A 129 -18.96 11.37 -12.30
CA PRO A 129 -18.87 10.70 -13.61
C PRO A 129 -18.02 11.44 -14.65
N LYS A 130 -17.84 12.75 -14.47
CA LYS A 130 -17.07 13.60 -15.40
C LYS A 130 -15.70 14.01 -14.87
N ARG A 131 -15.27 13.45 -13.73
CA ARG A 131 -14.00 13.83 -13.10
C ARG A 131 -12.96 12.73 -13.22
N PRO A 132 -11.71 13.07 -13.54
CA PRO A 132 -10.63 12.10 -13.54
C PRO A 132 -10.41 11.58 -12.11
N VAL A 133 -10.33 10.26 -11.98
CA VAL A 133 -10.04 9.58 -10.72
C VAL A 133 -8.60 9.10 -10.74
N TYR A 134 -7.86 9.42 -9.69
CA TYR A 134 -6.49 9.00 -9.45
C TYR A 134 -6.44 8.07 -8.23
N LEU A 135 -5.57 7.06 -8.29
CA LEU A 135 -5.28 6.21 -7.14
C LEU A 135 -3.96 6.64 -6.54
N LEU A 136 -3.91 6.81 -5.22
CA LEU A 136 -2.67 7.07 -4.50
C LEU A 136 -2.46 5.94 -3.48
N GLY A 137 -1.30 5.28 -3.54
CA GLY A 137 -0.94 4.25 -2.57
C GLY A 137 0.40 4.55 -1.90
N GLU A 138 0.42 4.58 -0.55
CA GLU A 138 1.66 4.65 0.22
C GLU A 138 2.06 3.24 0.67
N SER A 139 3.30 2.82 0.42
CA SER A 139 3.85 1.54 0.89
C SER A 139 2.99 0.32 0.48
N MET A 140 2.41 -0.41 1.44
CA MET A 140 1.44 -1.49 1.18
C MET A 140 0.29 -1.03 0.26
N GLY A 141 -0.25 0.18 0.48
CA GLY A 141 -1.27 0.74 -0.40
C GLY A 141 -0.80 0.89 -1.85
N GLY A 142 0.49 1.22 -2.05
CA GLY A 142 1.11 1.26 -3.38
C GLY A 142 1.19 -0.13 -4.03
N ALA A 143 1.55 -1.16 -3.26
CA ALA A 143 1.55 -2.54 -3.76
C ALA A 143 0.13 -3.01 -4.13
N ILE A 144 -0.90 -2.65 -3.34
CA ILE A 144 -2.30 -2.95 -3.66
C ILE A 144 -2.73 -2.25 -4.95
N VAL A 145 -2.38 -0.97 -5.13
CA VAL A 145 -2.68 -0.25 -6.38
C VAL A 145 -2.04 -0.95 -7.59
N ILE A 146 -0.76 -1.33 -7.50
CA ILE A 146 -0.06 -2.05 -8.58
C ILE A 146 -0.77 -3.36 -8.91
N THR A 147 -1.04 -4.19 -7.89
CA THR A 147 -1.72 -5.48 -8.04
C THR A 147 -3.13 -5.33 -8.63
N ALA A 148 -3.91 -4.35 -8.15
CA ALA A 148 -5.25 -4.09 -8.67
C ALA A 148 -5.20 -3.63 -10.14
N MET A 149 -4.30 -2.71 -10.48
CA MET A 149 -4.16 -2.16 -11.84
C MET A 149 -3.62 -3.17 -12.86
N SER A 150 -2.98 -4.24 -12.42
CA SER A 150 -2.54 -5.34 -13.30
C SER A 150 -3.68 -6.31 -13.67
N ARG A 151 -4.87 -6.16 -13.07
CA ARG A 151 -6.05 -7.00 -13.32
C ARG A 151 -6.90 -6.42 -14.45
N SER A 152 -7.45 -7.27 -15.29
CA SER A 152 -8.26 -6.87 -16.45
C SER A 152 -9.64 -6.29 -16.09
N ASP A 153 -10.12 -6.52 -14.87
CA ASP A 153 -11.44 -6.08 -14.38
C ASP A 153 -11.39 -4.76 -13.58
N MET A 154 -10.21 -4.15 -13.46
CA MET A 154 -10.05 -2.85 -12.81
C MET A 154 -10.66 -1.73 -13.65
N PRO A 155 -11.55 -0.89 -13.08
CA PRO A 155 -12.08 0.26 -13.81
C PRO A 155 -10.95 1.23 -14.22
N GLU A 156 -11.07 1.78 -15.42
CA GLU A 156 -10.12 2.78 -15.91
C GLU A 156 -10.02 3.98 -14.96
N VAL A 157 -8.79 4.41 -14.68
CA VAL A 157 -8.46 5.59 -13.89
C VAL A 157 -7.55 6.54 -14.69
N ALA A 158 -7.53 7.80 -14.32
CA ALA A 158 -6.75 8.82 -15.02
C ALA A 158 -5.23 8.67 -14.81
N GLY A 159 -4.87 8.03 -13.68
CA GLY A 159 -3.48 7.71 -13.36
C GLY A 159 -3.33 7.18 -11.94
N ILE A 160 -2.12 6.69 -11.64
CA ILE A 160 -1.75 6.16 -10.33
C ILE A 160 -0.55 6.92 -9.76
N ILE A 161 -0.54 7.05 -8.44
CA ILE A 161 0.51 7.72 -7.66
C ILE A 161 1.01 6.73 -6.62
N LEU A 162 2.25 6.32 -6.74
CA LEU A 162 2.89 5.30 -5.92
C LEU A 162 3.93 5.98 -5.01
N ALA A 163 3.62 6.16 -3.74
CA ALA A 163 4.53 6.76 -2.76
C ALA A 163 5.27 5.65 -2.00
N ALA A 164 6.56 5.50 -2.25
CA ALA A 164 7.41 4.47 -1.65
C ALA A 164 6.73 3.09 -1.62
N PRO A 165 6.25 2.55 -2.76
CA PRO A 165 5.44 1.33 -2.79
C PRO A 165 6.21 0.15 -2.21
N ALA A 166 5.49 -0.76 -1.53
CA ALA A 166 6.08 -1.96 -0.92
C ALA A 166 6.44 -2.99 -2.01
N LEU A 167 7.69 -2.94 -2.47
CA LEU A 167 8.22 -3.73 -3.58
C LEU A 167 9.36 -4.68 -3.17
N TRP A 168 9.55 -4.91 -1.88
CA TRP A 168 10.59 -5.81 -1.38
C TRP A 168 10.15 -7.26 -1.50
N ALA A 169 10.21 -7.79 -2.73
CA ALA A 169 9.82 -9.16 -3.04
C ALA A 169 10.84 -10.20 -2.51
N ARG A 170 10.36 -11.44 -2.24
CA ARG A 170 11.21 -12.55 -1.77
C ARG A 170 12.41 -12.84 -2.68
N SER A 171 12.25 -12.63 -3.99
CA SER A 171 13.35 -12.78 -4.97
C SER A 171 14.51 -11.81 -4.75
N THR A 172 14.29 -10.74 -3.98
CA THR A 172 15.29 -9.72 -3.63
C THR A 172 15.68 -9.72 -2.16
N MET A 173 15.00 -10.56 -1.34
CA MET A 173 15.32 -10.73 0.08
C MET A 173 16.45 -11.74 0.29
N PRO A 174 17.23 -11.62 1.37
CA PRO A 174 18.14 -12.67 1.81
C PRO A 174 17.38 -13.99 2.08
N TRP A 175 17.91 -15.12 1.59
CA TRP A 175 17.24 -16.41 1.68
C TRP A 175 16.88 -16.84 3.11
N TYR A 176 17.69 -16.47 4.11
CA TYR A 176 17.43 -16.80 5.51
C TYR A 176 16.22 -16.06 6.07
N GLN A 177 15.93 -14.84 5.62
CA GLN A 177 14.74 -14.08 6.04
C GLN A 177 13.47 -14.74 5.49
N THR A 178 13.49 -15.11 4.21
CA THR A 178 12.34 -15.79 3.57
C THR A 178 12.09 -17.16 4.19
N SER A 179 13.13 -17.94 4.47
CA SER A 179 13.02 -19.25 5.11
C SER A 179 12.52 -19.16 6.56
N LEU A 180 13.03 -18.19 7.33
CA LEU A 180 12.57 -17.94 8.70
C LEU A 180 11.10 -17.51 8.73
N LEU A 181 10.72 -16.56 7.89
CA LEU A 181 9.35 -16.09 7.80
C LEU A 181 8.41 -17.21 7.38
N TRP A 182 8.80 -18.03 6.39
CA TRP A 182 8.03 -19.19 5.97
C TRP A 182 7.82 -20.17 7.12
N THR A 183 8.92 -20.54 7.82
CA THR A 183 8.86 -21.49 8.95
C THR A 183 7.95 -20.98 10.06
N LEU A 184 8.08 -19.70 10.43
CA LEU A 184 7.24 -19.11 11.48
C LEU A 184 5.78 -19.02 11.04
N ALA A 185 5.50 -18.64 9.79
CA ALA A 185 4.13 -18.55 9.27
C ALA A 185 3.40 -19.90 9.25
N HIS A 186 4.13 -21.02 9.07
CA HIS A 186 3.55 -22.36 9.03
C HIS A 186 3.59 -23.12 10.36
N SER A 187 4.33 -22.60 11.36
CA SER A 187 4.42 -23.24 12.69
C SER A 187 3.78 -22.38 13.80
N LEU A 188 3.95 -21.07 13.76
CA LEU A 188 3.52 -20.12 14.79
C LEU A 188 2.86 -18.87 14.15
N PRO A 189 1.83 -19.03 13.28
CA PRO A 189 1.26 -17.92 12.51
C PRO A 189 0.69 -16.79 13.39
N TRP A 190 0.21 -17.12 14.57
CA TRP A 190 -0.36 -16.17 15.55
C TRP A 190 0.69 -15.40 16.35
N LEU A 191 1.97 -15.79 16.29
CA LEU A 191 3.05 -15.08 16.99
C LEU A 191 3.07 -13.62 16.51
N THR A 192 3.21 -12.69 17.45
CA THR A 192 3.30 -11.26 17.11
C THR A 192 4.75 -10.78 17.14
N LEU A 193 5.10 -10.01 16.12
CA LEU A 193 6.38 -9.36 15.98
C LEU A 193 6.18 -7.87 16.30
N THR A 194 7.04 -7.31 17.14
CA THR A 194 7.13 -5.88 17.42
C THR A 194 8.32 -5.29 16.67
N GLY A 195 8.29 -3.98 16.42
CA GLY A 195 9.45 -3.26 15.87
C GLY A 195 10.51 -2.92 16.92
N GLU A 196 10.38 -3.41 18.16
CA GLU A 196 11.34 -3.15 19.23
C GLU A 196 12.72 -3.71 18.87
N GLY A 197 13.75 -2.88 19.02
CA GLY A 197 15.12 -3.26 18.68
C GLY A 197 15.48 -3.15 17.18
N VAL A 198 14.53 -2.82 16.31
CA VAL A 198 14.79 -2.53 14.91
C VAL A 198 15.04 -1.03 14.75
N HIS A 199 16.30 -0.66 14.47
CA HIS A 199 16.69 0.74 14.26
C HIS A 199 16.53 1.10 12.79
N VAL A 200 15.30 1.41 12.37
CA VAL A 200 14.98 1.83 10.99
C VAL A 200 14.25 3.17 11.05
N VAL A 201 14.70 4.12 10.26
CA VAL A 201 14.14 5.48 10.24
C VAL A 201 13.09 5.58 9.14
N ALA A 202 11.81 5.55 9.51
CA ALA A 202 10.71 5.65 8.55
C ALA A 202 10.43 7.09 8.08
N SER A 203 10.84 8.11 8.86
CA SER A 203 10.62 9.54 8.56
C SER A 203 11.55 10.40 9.39
N ASP A 204 11.88 11.61 8.90
CA ASP A 204 12.57 12.66 9.67
C ASP A 204 11.62 13.45 10.60
N ASN A 205 10.31 13.23 10.49
CA ASN A 205 9.30 13.88 11.31
C ASN A 205 9.09 13.12 12.63
N THR A 206 9.97 13.35 13.59
CA THR A 206 9.96 12.65 14.88
C THR A 206 8.69 12.88 15.69
N ASP A 207 8.05 14.04 15.57
CA ASP A 207 6.81 14.34 16.29
C ASP A 207 5.64 13.52 15.72
N MET A 208 5.58 13.38 14.39
CA MET A 208 4.63 12.48 13.74
C MET A 208 4.88 11.03 14.13
N LEU A 209 6.13 10.56 14.16
CA LEU A 209 6.47 9.19 14.59
C LEU A 209 6.07 8.94 16.04
N ARG A 210 6.29 9.89 16.96
CA ARG A 210 5.83 9.80 18.34
C ARG A 210 4.30 9.75 18.44
N ALA A 211 3.60 10.52 17.63
CA ALA A 211 2.14 10.49 17.56
C ALA A 211 1.63 9.13 17.07
N LEU A 212 2.23 8.55 16.02
CA LEU A 212 1.92 7.18 15.55
C LEU A 212 2.19 6.13 16.62
N GLY A 213 3.30 6.27 17.37
CA GLY A 213 3.63 5.38 18.48
C GLY A 213 2.58 5.38 19.59
N ARG A 214 1.87 6.49 19.81
CA ARG A 214 0.82 6.63 20.83
C ARG A 214 -0.58 6.33 20.29
N ASP A 215 -0.77 6.32 18.98
CA ASP A 215 -2.08 6.10 18.39
C ASP A 215 -2.51 4.63 18.56
N PRO A 216 -3.64 4.37 19.26
CA PRO A 216 -4.11 3.00 19.52
C PRO A 216 -4.58 2.29 18.25
N LEU A 217 -4.89 3.02 17.17
CA LEU A 217 -5.35 2.43 15.91
C LEU A 217 -4.19 1.98 15.01
N VAL A 218 -2.98 2.45 15.25
CA VAL A 218 -1.77 1.94 14.58
C VAL A 218 -1.35 0.62 15.23
N ILE A 219 -1.14 -0.42 14.44
CA ILE A 219 -0.74 -1.75 14.93
C ILE A 219 0.76 -1.75 15.26
N LYS A 220 1.14 -2.10 16.49
CA LYS A 220 2.53 -2.16 16.96
C LYS A 220 3.06 -3.59 17.10
N ALA A 221 2.15 -4.55 17.24
CA ALA A 221 2.47 -5.97 17.34
C ALA A 221 1.74 -6.70 16.21
N THR A 222 2.48 -7.10 15.20
CA THR A 222 1.94 -7.67 13.97
C THR A 222 2.08 -9.18 13.98
N ARG A 223 1.02 -9.88 13.63
CA ARG A 223 1.02 -11.35 13.51
C ARG A 223 1.94 -11.78 12.37
N VAL A 224 2.67 -12.89 12.58
CA VAL A 224 3.57 -13.45 11.57
C VAL A 224 2.84 -13.75 10.26
N GLU A 225 1.62 -14.31 10.33
CA GLU A 225 0.79 -14.58 9.15
C GLU A 225 0.44 -13.31 8.36
N THR A 226 0.28 -12.17 9.04
CA THR A 226 -0.01 -10.89 8.41
C THR A 226 1.23 -10.33 7.70
N VAL A 227 2.43 -10.51 8.31
CA VAL A 227 3.71 -10.17 7.66
C VAL A 227 3.94 -11.07 6.45
N TYR A 228 3.63 -12.36 6.57
CA TYR A 228 3.75 -13.32 5.47
C TYR A 228 2.83 -12.92 4.29
N GLY A 229 1.57 -12.58 4.58
CA GLY A 229 0.62 -12.10 3.56
C GLY A 229 1.04 -10.78 2.90
N LEU A 230 1.65 -9.85 3.66
CA LEU A 230 2.25 -8.65 3.08
C LEU A 230 3.38 -9.03 2.09
N THR A 231 4.18 -10.04 2.43
CA THR A 231 5.26 -10.48 1.55
C THR A 231 4.71 -11.11 0.25
N ASP A 232 3.59 -11.85 0.33
CA ASP A 232 2.88 -12.34 -0.86
C ASP A 232 2.41 -11.19 -1.75
N LEU A 233 1.85 -10.14 -1.16
CA LEU A 233 1.45 -8.92 -1.90
C LEU A 233 2.65 -8.23 -2.55
N MET A 234 3.78 -8.12 -1.84
CA MET A 234 5.01 -7.54 -2.40
C MET A 234 5.55 -8.34 -3.59
N ASP A 235 5.48 -9.67 -3.52
CA ASP A 235 5.85 -10.54 -4.66
C ASP A 235 4.93 -10.31 -5.85
N GLU A 236 3.61 -10.27 -5.63
CA GLU A 236 2.62 -10.03 -6.69
C GLU A 236 2.82 -8.67 -7.34
N ALA A 237 2.95 -7.60 -6.53
CA ALA A 237 3.20 -6.25 -7.02
C ALA A 237 4.51 -6.14 -7.82
N PHE A 238 5.61 -6.70 -7.31
CA PHE A 238 6.92 -6.69 -7.97
C PHE A 238 6.89 -7.42 -9.31
N ASN A 239 6.20 -8.56 -9.38
CA ASN A 239 6.07 -9.34 -10.61
C ASN A 239 5.12 -8.72 -11.62
N SER A 240 4.22 -7.84 -11.21
CA SER A 240 3.26 -7.14 -12.07
C SER A 240 3.87 -5.94 -12.82
N ALA A 241 5.17 -5.64 -12.67
CA ALA A 241 5.81 -4.48 -13.28
C ALA A 241 5.55 -4.34 -14.79
N ALA A 242 5.62 -5.45 -15.55
CA ALA A 242 5.41 -5.45 -17.00
C ALA A 242 3.93 -5.38 -17.43
N LEU A 243 3.01 -5.65 -16.51
CA LEU A 243 1.55 -5.63 -16.73
C LEU A 243 0.93 -4.27 -16.38
N LEU A 244 1.65 -3.45 -15.64
CA LEU A 244 1.17 -2.14 -15.20
C LEU A 244 1.26 -1.16 -16.39
N HIS A 245 0.13 -0.55 -16.73
CA HIS A 245 0.01 0.39 -17.83
C HIS A 245 -0.67 1.69 -17.39
N GLY A 246 -0.49 2.75 -18.20
CA GLY A 246 -1.13 4.04 -18.00
C GLY A 246 -0.29 5.05 -17.24
N ASN A 247 -0.86 6.23 -17.00
CA ASN A 247 -0.16 7.35 -16.38
C ASN A 247 0.24 7.01 -14.94
N THR A 248 1.54 7.05 -14.68
CA THR A 248 2.09 6.70 -13.36
C THR A 248 3.02 7.80 -12.86
N LEU A 249 2.82 8.21 -11.62
CA LEU A 249 3.77 9.00 -10.84
C LEU A 249 4.34 8.12 -9.72
N MET A 250 5.61 7.79 -9.80
CA MET A 250 6.29 7.01 -8.77
C MET A 250 7.23 7.90 -7.96
N LEU A 251 7.01 7.94 -6.65
CA LEU A 251 7.73 8.78 -5.69
C LEU A 251 8.57 7.88 -4.78
N TYR A 252 9.86 8.19 -4.63
CA TYR A 252 10.75 7.42 -3.78
C TYR A 252 11.71 8.35 -3.00
N GLY A 253 11.95 8.03 -1.73
CA GLY A 253 12.89 8.73 -0.86
C GLY A 253 14.27 8.04 -0.87
N GLU A 254 15.35 8.77 -1.11
CA GLU A 254 16.70 8.17 -1.09
C GLU A 254 17.12 7.67 0.29
N LYS A 255 16.47 8.17 1.34
CA LYS A 255 16.67 7.76 2.73
C LYS A 255 15.63 6.76 3.23
N ASP A 256 14.92 6.11 2.31
CA ASP A 256 13.99 5.03 2.67
C ASP A 256 14.77 3.80 3.17
N GLU A 257 14.62 3.51 4.47
CA GLU A 257 15.22 2.34 5.13
C GLU A 257 14.21 1.19 5.31
N ILE A 258 12.92 1.42 4.98
CA ILE A 258 11.86 0.40 5.06
C ILE A 258 11.85 -0.45 3.79
N ILE A 259 11.81 0.19 2.63
CA ILE A 259 11.88 -0.48 1.33
C ILE A 259 13.23 -0.18 0.71
N PRO A 260 14.12 -1.20 0.61
CA PRO A 260 15.45 -1.01 0.06
C PRO A 260 15.42 -0.47 -1.38
N LYS A 261 16.45 0.26 -1.74
CA LYS A 261 16.54 0.86 -3.08
C LYS A 261 16.73 -0.18 -4.18
N GLU A 262 17.41 -1.29 -3.92
CA GLU A 262 17.72 -2.32 -4.90
C GLU A 262 16.44 -2.94 -5.51
N PRO A 263 15.46 -3.46 -4.73
CA PRO A 263 14.21 -3.95 -5.30
C PRO A 263 13.40 -2.84 -5.98
N THR A 264 13.41 -1.61 -5.45
CA THR A 264 12.72 -0.48 -6.07
C THR A 264 13.30 -0.15 -7.45
N TYR A 265 14.62 -0.12 -7.58
CA TYR A 265 15.27 0.13 -8.87
C TYR A 265 15.09 -1.06 -9.83
N ALA A 266 15.14 -2.30 -9.36
CA ALA A 266 14.86 -3.48 -10.18
C ALA A 266 13.43 -3.47 -10.73
N PHE A 267 12.46 -3.07 -9.91
CA PHE A 267 11.08 -2.84 -10.37
C PHE A 267 11.03 -1.74 -11.43
N LEU A 268 11.64 -0.57 -11.17
CA LEU A 268 11.66 0.57 -12.10
C LEU A 268 12.26 0.21 -13.45
N GLN A 269 13.36 -0.53 -13.49
CA GLN A 269 13.97 -0.98 -14.76
C GLN A 269 12.98 -1.81 -15.59
N ARG A 270 12.30 -2.78 -14.97
CA ARG A 270 11.30 -3.62 -15.64
C ARG A 270 10.08 -2.84 -16.09
N PHE A 271 9.60 -1.95 -15.23
CA PHE A 271 8.41 -1.13 -15.47
C PHE A 271 8.65 -0.09 -16.60
N LEU A 272 9.77 0.62 -16.55
CA LEU A 272 10.11 1.63 -17.56
C LEU A 272 10.41 1.03 -18.94
N ALA A 273 10.82 -0.24 -19.02
CA ALA A 273 11.00 -0.92 -20.29
C ALA A 273 9.70 -1.03 -21.11
N THR A 274 8.54 -1.06 -20.46
CA THR A 274 7.22 -1.21 -21.09
C THR A 274 6.35 0.05 -21.01
N ASN A 275 6.64 0.98 -20.10
CA ASN A 275 5.75 2.12 -19.78
C ASN A 275 6.49 3.47 -19.62
N SER A 276 7.63 3.68 -20.27
CA SER A 276 8.47 4.86 -20.06
C SER A 276 7.79 6.19 -20.42
N THR A 277 6.97 6.23 -21.47
CA THR A 277 6.34 7.47 -21.97
C THR A 277 5.20 7.98 -21.09
N ALA A 278 4.58 7.10 -20.30
CA ALA A 278 3.47 7.44 -19.41
C ALA A 278 3.89 7.52 -17.94
N THR A 279 5.20 7.37 -17.64
CA THR A 279 5.71 7.30 -16.29
C THR A 279 6.58 8.49 -15.92
N THR A 280 6.25 9.16 -14.82
CA THR A 280 7.11 10.13 -14.15
C THR A 280 7.66 9.48 -12.88
N VAL A 281 8.98 9.40 -12.74
CA VAL A 281 9.65 8.97 -11.52
C VAL A 281 10.21 10.18 -10.82
N ALA A 282 9.98 10.33 -9.51
CA ALA A 282 10.53 11.38 -8.67
C ALA A 282 11.32 10.78 -7.51
N ILE A 283 12.59 11.15 -7.36
CA ILE A 283 13.46 10.67 -6.29
C ILE A 283 13.85 11.87 -5.42
N TYR A 284 13.41 11.83 -4.15
CA TYR A 284 13.63 12.89 -3.19
C TYR A 284 14.89 12.63 -2.36
N GLN A 285 15.90 13.48 -2.52
CA GLN A 285 17.21 13.33 -1.86
C GLN A 285 17.12 13.24 -0.33
N HIS A 286 16.18 13.98 0.26
CA HIS A 286 15.98 14.03 1.71
C HIS A 286 14.71 13.30 2.15
N GLY A 287 14.01 12.63 1.22
CA GLY A 287 12.81 11.87 1.50
C GLY A 287 13.11 10.56 2.19
N TYR A 288 12.25 10.18 3.11
CA TYR A 288 12.22 8.89 3.79
C TYR A 288 11.07 8.04 3.25
N HIS A 289 10.69 6.98 3.98
CA HIS A 289 9.59 6.11 3.58
C HIS A 289 8.23 6.82 3.58
N MET A 290 7.96 7.63 4.61
CA MET A 290 6.68 8.32 4.79
C MET A 290 6.67 9.68 4.07
N LEU A 291 6.93 9.70 2.76
CA LEU A 291 7.05 10.90 1.94
C LEU A 291 5.90 11.90 2.08
N LEU A 292 4.68 11.40 2.34
CA LEU A 292 3.50 12.24 2.50
C LEU A 292 3.41 12.90 3.89
N ARG A 293 4.29 12.53 4.82
CA ARG A 293 4.29 12.97 6.22
C ARG A 293 5.66 13.41 6.75
N ASP A 294 6.71 13.33 5.95
CA ASP A 294 8.04 13.86 6.26
C ASP A 294 7.99 15.37 6.56
N LEU A 295 9.05 15.93 7.13
CA LEU A 295 9.13 17.37 7.38
C LEU A 295 8.96 18.18 6.10
N GLN A 296 9.43 17.66 4.95
CA GLN A 296 9.28 18.28 3.63
C GLN A 296 8.11 17.74 2.81
N ALA A 297 7.13 17.09 3.42
CA ALA A 297 5.99 16.47 2.73
C ALA A 297 5.22 17.44 1.81
N SER A 298 5.20 18.73 2.14
CA SER A 298 4.56 19.75 1.29
C SER A 298 5.17 19.85 -0.11
N THR A 299 6.45 19.50 -0.28
CA THR A 299 7.11 19.42 -1.59
C THR A 299 6.52 18.28 -2.42
N THR A 300 6.35 17.11 -1.81
CA THR A 300 5.71 15.95 -2.43
C THR A 300 4.25 16.23 -2.81
N TRP A 301 3.49 16.91 -1.94
CA TRP A 301 2.10 17.27 -2.25
C TRP A 301 2.00 18.25 -3.43
N LYS A 302 2.91 19.23 -3.53
CA LYS A 302 2.96 20.18 -4.67
C LYS A 302 3.28 19.45 -5.98
N ASP A 303 4.20 18.51 -5.97
CA ASP A 303 4.53 17.70 -7.14
C ASP A 303 3.33 16.84 -7.59
N ILE A 304 2.65 16.18 -6.65
CA ILE A 304 1.43 15.41 -6.95
C ILE A 304 0.34 16.32 -7.54
N ALA A 305 0.08 17.48 -6.93
CA ALA A 305 -0.93 18.41 -7.44
C ALA A 305 -0.57 18.94 -8.84
N ALA A 306 0.69 19.29 -9.07
CA ALA A 306 1.16 19.72 -10.39
C ALA A 306 1.00 18.60 -11.43
N TRP A 307 1.34 17.36 -11.08
CA TRP A 307 1.21 16.22 -11.97
C TRP A 307 -0.26 15.90 -12.33
N ILE A 308 -1.18 16.00 -11.35
CA ILE A 308 -2.63 15.84 -11.60
C ILE A 308 -3.15 16.94 -12.53
N ASN A 309 -2.76 18.19 -12.27
CA ASN A 309 -3.34 19.36 -12.95
C ASN A 309 -2.82 19.55 -14.38
N ALA A 310 -1.53 19.37 -14.61
CA ALA A 310 -0.89 19.79 -15.86
C ALA A 310 0.01 18.73 -16.49
N LYS A 311 0.33 17.65 -15.79
CA LYS A 311 1.37 16.66 -16.18
C LYS A 311 2.61 17.39 -16.77
N PRO A 312 3.26 18.25 -15.98
CA PRO A 312 4.31 19.10 -16.45
C PRO A 312 5.51 18.27 -16.90
N ASP A 313 6.28 18.78 -17.87
CA ASP A 313 7.54 18.16 -18.31
C ASP A 313 8.55 18.03 -17.17
N ARG A 314 8.40 18.86 -16.14
CA ARG A 314 9.24 18.87 -14.94
C ARG A 314 8.41 19.16 -13.70
N LEU A 315 8.59 18.35 -12.65
CA LEU A 315 7.96 18.58 -11.36
C LEU A 315 8.51 19.84 -10.67
N PRO A 316 7.69 20.56 -9.88
CA PRO A 316 8.12 21.75 -9.15
C PRO A 316 9.38 21.56 -8.31
N SER A 317 9.57 20.39 -7.70
CA SER A 317 10.76 20.09 -6.88
C SER A 317 12.02 19.76 -7.70
N GLY A 318 11.87 19.36 -8.96
CA GLY A 318 12.94 18.80 -9.77
C GLY A 318 13.36 17.36 -9.40
N ALA A 319 12.59 16.68 -8.54
CA ALA A 319 12.87 15.30 -8.14
C ALA A 319 12.80 14.30 -9.31
N ASP A 320 12.04 14.61 -10.36
CA ASP A 320 12.00 13.86 -11.62
C ASP A 320 13.31 14.01 -12.43
N TYR A 321 13.93 15.19 -12.41
CA TYR A 321 15.22 15.39 -13.04
C TYR A 321 16.31 14.59 -12.31
N ARG A 322 16.30 14.62 -10.96
CA ARG A 322 17.19 13.81 -10.14
C ARG A 322 17.02 12.31 -10.43
N ALA A 323 15.77 11.83 -10.56
CA ALA A 323 15.49 10.45 -10.91
C ALA A 323 16.12 10.06 -12.26
N ARG A 324 15.98 10.91 -13.30
CA ARG A 324 16.61 10.68 -14.60
C ARG A 324 18.13 10.55 -14.50
N GLN A 325 18.80 11.41 -13.74
CA GLN A 325 20.25 11.31 -13.54
C GLN A 325 20.67 10.00 -12.85
N LEU A 326 19.95 9.59 -11.80
CA LEU A 326 20.30 8.38 -11.03
C LEU A 326 19.97 7.09 -11.81
N LEU A 327 18.94 7.08 -12.63
CA LEU A 327 18.57 5.91 -13.43
C LEU A 327 19.40 5.76 -14.71
N SER A 328 19.89 6.86 -15.29
CA SER A 328 20.76 6.82 -16.48
C SER A 328 22.22 6.45 -16.17
N SER A 329 22.64 6.55 -14.92
CA SER A 329 24.00 6.21 -14.47
C SER A 329 24.16 4.73 -14.08
N ARG A 330 23.14 3.94 -14.25
CA ARG A 330 23.10 2.48 -13.94
C ARG A 330 22.83 1.66 -15.17
#